data_ad9d0777860c4ff68a3d48e7e6975dbb
#
_entry.id   ad9d0777860c4ff68a3d48e7e6975dbb
#
_cell.length_a   1.000
_cell.length_b   1.000
_cell.length_c   1.000
_cell.angle_alpha   90.00
_cell.angle_beta   90.00
_cell.angle_gamma   90.00
#
_symmetry.space_group_name_H-M   'P 1'
#
loop_
_entity.id
_entity.type
_entity.pdbx_description
1 polymer ?
#
loop_
_entity_poly.entity_id
_entity_poly.type
_entity_poly.pdbx_seq_one_letter_code
_entity_poly.pdbx_strand_id
1 'polypeptide(L)'
;MFEGFSQEALDFLNDIRFNNHQQFYEANRTRYEQYVKAPLRELSEELAPAVQLIDPRLDTQPGRTMSRIRRDTRYTKDKSPFRDHVWLGWRYPGEGRAEGFHMYWGFGADWLGWGCGSYYTDKPMMDALRLEIRRHPDEVRRAVMPLEARFTIYGEDYKKIAVPADVPEDLKPLYVKKYVGFEHNGTQEEWTLLHTHAMADVITEDLSRMASIHRLMRRMRTQAEQAAQEAVREREEQARAAASQDAMVKPEKLTIRTAEEFEF
;
A
#
# COMPACT_ATOMS: atom_id res chain seq x y z
N MET A 1 25.74 -4.64 9.95
CA MET A 1 25.74 -3.22 9.49
C MET A 1 25.80 -3.25 7.98
N PHE A 2 24.93 -2.52 7.32
CA PHE A 2 24.88 -2.45 5.85
C PHE A 2 26.05 -1.65 5.30
N GLU A 3 26.83 -2.22 4.38
CA GLU A 3 28.01 -1.59 3.80
C GLU A 3 27.81 -1.18 2.32
N GLY A 4 26.60 -1.38 1.80
CA GLY A 4 26.26 -1.18 0.40
C GLY A 4 26.08 -2.49 -0.37
N PHE A 5 25.51 -2.40 -1.56
CA PHE A 5 25.42 -3.52 -2.50
C PHE A 5 26.66 -3.54 -3.39
N SER A 6 27.26 -4.69 -3.58
CA SER A 6 28.36 -4.82 -4.52
C SER A 6 27.88 -4.79 -5.97
N GLN A 7 28.80 -4.56 -6.92
CA GLN A 7 28.51 -4.68 -8.35
C GLN A 7 27.93 -6.06 -8.70
N GLU A 8 28.36 -7.11 -7.99
CA GLU A 8 27.88 -8.48 -8.16
C GLU A 8 26.37 -8.63 -7.90
N ALA A 9 25.78 -7.77 -7.05
CA ALA A 9 24.33 -7.74 -6.85
C ALA A 9 23.60 -7.29 -8.11
N LEU A 10 24.07 -6.24 -8.76
CA LEU A 10 23.51 -5.74 -10.01
C LEU A 10 23.72 -6.73 -11.15
N ASP A 11 24.91 -7.30 -11.24
CA ASP A 11 25.27 -8.32 -12.24
C ASP A 11 24.36 -9.54 -12.12
N PHE A 12 24.11 -10.04 -10.90
CA PHE A 12 23.16 -11.14 -10.68
C PHE A 12 21.74 -10.79 -11.11
N LEU A 13 21.26 -9.59 -10.76
CA LEU A 13 19.89 -9.15 -11.14
C LEU A 13 19.75 -8.97 -12.65
N ASN A 14 20.82 -8.53 -13.32
CA ASN A 14 20.86 -8.46 -14.77
C ASN A 14 20.92 -9.85 -15.42
N ASP A 15 21.76 -10.75 -14.90
CA ASP A 15 21.89 -12.11 -15.41
C ASP A 15 20.58 -12.90 -15.32
N ILE A 16 19.88 -12.81 -14.18
CA ILE A 16 18.59 -13.52 -13.99
C ILE A 16 17.48 -12.94 -14.86
N ARG A 17 17.56 -11.69 -15.29
CA ARG A 17 16.62 -11.10 -16.26
C ARG A 17 16.66 -11.86 -17.58
N PHE A 18 17.86 -12.18 -18.08
CA PHE A 18 18.06 -12.85 -19.36
C PHE A 18 18.06 -14.38 -19.27
N ASN A 19 18.31 -14.94 -18.07
CA ASN A 19 18.36 -16.36 -17.81
C ASN A 19 17.30 -16.79 -16.79
N ASN A 20 16.05 -16.40 -17.02
CA ASN A 20 14.98 -16.52 -16.03
C ASN A 20 14.36 -17.91 -15.97
N HIS A 21 15.16 -18.91 -15.51
CA HIS A 21 14.73 -20.28 -15.34
C HIS A 21 15.37 -20.95 -14.10
N GLN A 22 14.75 -22.01 -13.61
CA GLN A 22 15.12 -22.70 -12.37
C GLN A 22 16.58 -23.13 -12.33
N GLN A 23 17.09 -23.71 -13.42
CA GLN A 23 18.46 -24.22 -13.48
C GLN A 23 19.50 -23.11 -13.28
N PHE A 24 19.29 -21.92 -13.89
CA PHE A 24 20.17 -20.77 -13.69
C PHE A 24 20.16 -20.32 -12.22
N TYR A 25 18.96 -20.17 -11.64
CA TYR A 25 18.84 -19.75 -10.26
C TYR A 25 19.53 -20.72 -9.29
N GLU A 26 19.36 -22.02 -9.48
CA GLU A 26 20.00 -23.03 -8.61
C GLU A 26 21.52 -23.00 -8.73
N ALA A 27 22.06 -22.86 -9.93
CA ALA A 27 23.50 -22.75 -10.16
C ALA A 27 24.09 -21.44 -9.55
N ASN A 28 23.28 -20.37 -9.43
CA ASN A 28 23.72 -19.06 -8.94
C ASN A 28 23.11 -18.69 -7.58
N ARG A 29 22.50 -19.65 -6.87
CA ARG A 29 21.82 -19.39 -5.59
C ARG A 29 22.74 -18.77 -4.55
N THR A 30 23.99 -19.19 -4.48
CA THR A 30 24.99 -18.64 -3.55
C THR A 30 25.26 -17.17 -3.83
N ARG A 31 25.35 -16.75 -5.11
CA ARG A 31 25.49 -15.35 -5.52
C ARG A 31 24.29 -14.53 -5.00
N TYR A 32 23.06 -15.02 -5.20
CA TYR A 32 21.86 -14.36 -4.71
C TYR A 32 21.86 -14.21 -3.19
N GLU A 33 22.12 -15.30 -2.45
CA GLU A 33 22.08 -15.26 -0.98
C GLU A 33 23.15 -14.31 -0.43
N GLN A 34 24.36 -14.32 -1.00
CA GLN A 34 25.50 -13.55 -0.53
C GLN A 34 25.44 -12.06 -0.94
N TYR A 35 25.18 -11.77 -2.21
CA TYR A 35 25.35 -10.42 -2.74
C TYR A 35 24.06 -9.63 -2.84
N VAL A 36 22.89 -10.27 -2.84
CA VAL A 36 21.61 -9.58 -2.93
C VAL A 36 20.84 -9.67 -1.61
N LYS A 37 20.59 -10.90 -1.15
CA LYS A 37 19.67 -11.13 -0.02
C LYS A 37 20.29 -10.76 1.33
N ALA A 38 21.56 -11.07 1.56
CA ALA A 38 22.22 -10.73 2.82
C ALA A 38 22.34 -9.21 3.01
N PRO A 39 22.87 -8.42 2.03
CA PRO A 39 22.88 -6.95 2.16
C PRO A 39 21.48 -6.35 2.26
N LEU A 40 20.48 -6.88 1.55
CA LEU A 40 19.09 -6.40 1.65
C LEU A 40 18.51 -6.62 3.07
N ARG A 41 18.89 -7.72 3.73
CA ARG A 41 18.52 -7.99 5.12
C ARG A 41 19.19 -6.99 6.05
N GLU A 42 20.49 -6.75 5.90
CA GLU A 42 21.24 -5.79 6.70
C GLU A 42 20.63 -4.38 6.57
N LEU A 43 20.33 -3.94 5.35
CA LEU A 43 19.65 -2.69 5.11
C LEU A 43 18.25 -2.65 5.78
N SER A 44 17.47 -3.72 5.69
CA SER A 44 16.15 -3.81 6.34
C SER A 44 16.24 -3.69 7.85
N GLU A 45 17.23 -4.31 8.47
CA GLU A 45 17.48 -4.25 9.91
C GLU A 45 17.95 -2.85 10.34
N GLU A 46 18.79 -2.22 9.54
CA GLU A 46 19.31 -0.89 9.80
C GLU A 46 18.26 0.22 9.69
N LEU A 47 17.33 0.10 8.74
CA LEU A 47 16.22 1.04 8.57
C LEU A 47 15.08 0.84 9.58
N ALA A 48 15.04 -0.28 10.30
CA ALA A 48 13.94 -0.61 11.20
C ALA A 48 13.67 0.47 12.26
N PRO A 49 14.68 1.08 12.95
CA PRO A 49 14.43 2.15 13.91
C PRO A 49 13.77 3.37 13.28
N ALA A 50 14.21 3.79 12.08
CA ALA A 50 13.62 4.93 11.37
C ALA A 50 12.15 4.68 11.00
N VAL A 51 11.83 3.49 10.53
CA VAL A 51 10.45 3.09 10.23
C VAL A 51 9.58 3.08 11.47
N GLN A 52 10.07 2.56 12.59
CA GLN A 52 9.35 2.52 13.85
C GLN A 52 9.11 3.93 14.47
N LEU A 53 9.97 4.89 14.19
CA LEU A 53 9.74 6.29 14.57
C LEU A 53 8.59 6.93 13.77
N ILE A 54 8.33 6.47 12.56
CA ILE A 54 7.19 6.93 11.74
C ILE A 54 5.89 6.38 12.31
N ASP A 55 5.82 5.06 12.49
CA ASP A 55 4.72 4.36 13.14
C ASP A 55 5.21 3.02 13.73
N PRO A 56 5.17 2.85 15.08
CA PRO A 56 5.69 1.65 15.75
C PRO A 56 4.91 0.36 15.43
N ARG A 57 3.76 0.47 14.77
CA ARG A 57 2.96 -0.68 14.35
C ARG A 57 3.39 -1.26 12.99
N LEU A 58 4.25 -0.55 12.23
CA LEU A 58 4.77 -1.06 10.97
C LEU A 58 5.65 -2.29 11.20
N ASP A 59 5.48 -3.28 10.35
CA ASP A 59 6.30 -4.49 10.40
C ASP A 59 7.71 -4.16 9.89
N THR A 60 8.72 -4.45 10.71
CA THR A 60 10.13 -4.23 10.39
C THR A 60 10.93 -5.53 10.34
N GLN A 61 10.28 -6.68 10.51
CA GLN A 61 10.95 -7.97 10.42
C GLN A 61 11.42 -8.25 8.98
N PRO A 62 12.72 -8.53 8.72
CA PRO A 62 13.23 -8.74 7.36
C PRO A 62 12.45 -9.80 6.57
N GLY A 63 12.00 -10.87 7.21
CA GLY A 63 11.21 -11.91 6.57
C GLY A 63 9.86 -11.46 6.01
N ARG A 64 9.37 -10.30 6.45
CA ARG A 64 8.08 -9.71 6.04
C ARG A 64 8.24 -8.45 5.19
N THR A 65 9.31 -7.69 5.41
CA THR A 65 9.61 -6.47 4.65
C THR A 65 10.29 -6.76 3.32
N MET A 66 11.17 -7.74 3.26
CA MET A 66 11.92 -8.09 2.05
C MET A 66 11.05 -8.75 0.98
N SER A 67 11.27 -8.38 -0.27
CA SER A 67 10.69 -9.08 -1.42
C SER A 67 11.26 -10.50 -1.55
N ARG A 68 10.45 -11.43 -2.07
CA ARG A 68 10.92 -12.77 -2.47
C ARG A 68 11.42 -12.71 -3.90
N ILE A 69 12.54 -13.35 -4.19
CA ILE A 69 13.06 -13.46 -5.57
C ILE A 69 12.07 -14.24 -6.48
N ARG A 70 11.39 -15.26 -5.96
CA ARG A 70 10.38 -16.01 -6.71
C ARG A 70 9.13 -15.16 -6.92
N ARG A 71 8.62 -15.16 -8.15
CA ARG A 71 7.36 -14.51 -8.54
C ARG A 71 6.17 -15.43 -8.26
N ASP A 72 5.06 -14.82 -7.89
CA ASP A 72 3.77 -15.49 -7.97
C ASP A 72 3.21 -15.29 -9.39
N THR A 73 3.33 -16.33 -10.20
CA THR A 73 2.94 -16.27 -11.62
C THR A 73 1.52 -16.75 -11.87
N ARG A 74 0.75 -17.09 -10.82
CA ARG A 74 -0.62 -17.62 -10.98
C ARG A 74 -1.54 -16.67 -11.73
N TYR A 75 -1.44 -15.38 -11.44
CA TYR A 75 -2.35 -14.33 -11.93
C TYR A 75 -1.69 -13.34 -12.91
N THR A 76 -0.49 -13.61 -13.40
CA THR A 76 0.23 -12.73 -14.33
C THR A 76 0.40 -13.37 -15.70
N LYS A 77 0.43 -12.55 -16.74
CA LYS A 77 0.73 -12.99 -18.11
C LYS A 77 2.18 -13.44 -18.25
N ASP A 78 3.08 -12.69 -17.65
CA ASP A 78 4.50 -13.06 -17.59
C ASP A 78 4.70 -14.22 -16.61
N LYS A 79 5.20 -15.34 -17.14
CA LYS A 79 5.44 -16.59 -16.42
C LYS A 79 6.89 -16.77 -15.96
N SER A 80 7.74 -15.76 -16.11
CA SER A 80 9.11 -15.75 -15.60
C SER A 80 9.11 -16.05 -14.10
N PRO A 81 9.79 -17.12 -13.63
CA PRO A 81 9.68 -17.56 -12.24
C PRO A 81 10.39 -16.68 -11.22
N PHE A 82 11.31 -15.81 -11.67
CA PHE A 82 12.11 -14.97 -10.79
C PHE A 82 11.96 -13.49 -11.14
N ARG A 83 12.24 -12.65 -10.15
CA ARG A 83 12.34 -11.18 -10.31
C ARG A 83 13.78 -10.82 -10.63
N ASP A 84 13.93 -9.77 -11.41
CA ASP A 84 15.17 -9.08 -11.75
C ASP A 84 15.40 -7.82 -10.90
N HIS A 85 14.62 -7.69 -9.83
CA HIS A 85 14.68 -6.58 -8.89
C HIS A 85 14.27 -7.04 -7.49
N VAL A 86 14.71 -6.30 -6.48
CA VAL A 86 14.39 -6.53 -5.08
C VAL A 86 13.87 -5.24 -4.44
N TRP A 87 13.08 -5.38 -3.39
CA TRP A 87 12.59 -4.24 -2.63
C TRP A 87 12.37 -4.57 -1.16
N LEU A 88 12.37 -3.52 -0.34
CA LEU A 88 11.81 -3.48 1.01
C LEU A 88 10.44 -2.80 0.94
N GLY A 89 9.50 -3.25 1.76
CA GLY A 89 8.18 -2.62 1.87
C GLY A 89 7.66 -2.70 3.30
N TRP A 90 7.26 -1.56 3.84
CA TRP A 90 6.78 -1.44 5.21
C TRP A 90 5.28 -1.23 5.24
N ARG A 91 4.59 -2.13 5.92
CA ARG A 91 3.13 -2.19 6.04
C ARG A 91 2.75 -2.72 7.42
N TYR A 92 1.47 -2.64 7.74
CA TYR A 92 0.99 -3.22 8.99
C TYR A 92 0.89 -4.75 8.90
N PRO A 93 1.09 -5.45 10.02
CA PRO A 93 0.84 -6.88 10.09
C PRO A 93 -0.59 -7.22 9.63
N GLY A 94 -0.70 -8.20 8.74
CA GLY A 94 -1.99 -8.63 8.20
C GLY A 94 -2.48 -7.86 6.97
N GLU A 95 -1.93 -6.69 6.65
CA GLU A 95 -2.26 -5.99 5.41
C GLU A 95 -1.67 -6.69 4.19
N GLY A 96 -2.52 -6.88 3.16
CA GLY A 96 -2.10 -7.33 1.84
C GLY A 96 -1.24 -6.30 1.13
N ARG A 97 -0.43 -6.74 0.16
CA ARG A 97 0.40 -5.82 -0.64
C ARG A 97 -0.41 -4.84 -1.50
N ALA A 98 -1.64 -5.20 -1.80
CA ALA A 98 -2.57 -4.39 -2.58
C ALA A 98 -3.39 -3.43 -1.71
N GLU A 99 -3.30 -3.54 -0.38
CA GLU A 99 -4.13 -2.81 0.56
C GLU A 99 -3.34 -1.68 1.21
N GLY A 100 -3.96 -0.51 1.32
CA GLY A 100 -3.43 0.60 2.08
C GLY A 100 -2.36 1.44 1.38
N PHE A 101 -1.74 2.27 2.19
CA PHE A 101 -0.71 3.22 1.80
C PHE A 101 0.62 2.79 2.43
N HIS A 102 1.57 2.34 1.61
CA HIS A 102 2.82 1.73 2.05
C HIS A 102 4.02 2.58 1.70
N MET A 103 5.09 2.45 2.48
CA MET A 103 6.42 2.93 2.11
C MET A 103 7.22 1.79 1.50
N TYR A 104 8.09 2.10 0.56
CA TYR A 104 8.94 1.11 -0.11
C TYR A 104 10.27 1.72 -0.54
N TRP A 105 11.26 0.87 -0.71
CA TRP A 105 12.54 1.12 -1.38
C TRP A 105 12.94 -0.11 -2.18
N GLY A 106 13.57 0.05 -3.33
CA GLY A 106 14.03 -1.08 -4.11
C GLY A 106 14.94 -0.72 -5.26
N PHE A 107 15.58 -1.73 -5.83
CA PHE A 107 16.41 -1.60 -7.02
C PHE A 107 16.40 -2.86 -7.88
N GLY A 108 16.79 -2.69 -9.13
CA GLY A 108 17.06 -3.74 -10.11
C GLY A 108 18.28 -3.38 -10.92
N ALA A 109 18.52 -4.06 -12.05
CA ALA A 109 19.68 -3.78 -12.88
C ALA A 109 19.66 -2.38 -13.52
N ASP A 110 18.48 -1.81 -13.76
CA ASP A 110 18.27 -0.52 -14.45
C ASP A 110 17.25 0.37 -13.76
N TRP A 111 16.90 0.05 -12.53
CA TRP A 111 15.93 0.80 -11.75
C TRP A 111 16.40 0.89 -10.30
N LEU A 112 16.34 2.10 -9.75
CA LEU A 112 16.52 2.40 -8.34
C LEU A 112 15.42 3.40 -7.96
N GLY A 113 14.64 3.12 -6.91
CA GLY A 113 13.56 4.01 -6.54
C GLY A 113 12.93 3.68 -5.20
N TRP A 114 12.28 4.67 -4.61
CA TRP A 114 11.56 4.55 -3.36
C TRP A 114 10.44 5.58 -3.24
N GLY A 115 9.58 5.35 -2.27
CA GLY A 115 8.45 6.24 -2.09
C GLY A 115 7.43 5.69 -1.11
N CYS A 116 6.26 6.30 -1.17
CA CYS A 116 5.09 5.85 -0.41
C CYS A 116 3.82 6.01 -1.25
N GLY A 117 2.90 5.08 -1.13
CA GLY A 117 1.68 5.17 -1.91
C GLY A 117 0.81 3.93 -1.88
N SER A 118 -0.31 4.05 -2.58
CA SER A 118 -1.21 2.95 -2.92
C SER A 118 -1.03 2.58 -4.38
N TYR A 119 -1.09 1.28 -4.68
CA TYR A 119 -1.00 0.77 -6.06
C TYR A 119 -2.37 0.45 -6.65
N TYR A 120 -3.42 0.47 -5.84
CA TYR A 120 -4.78 0.13 -6.23
C TYR A 120 -5.75 1.18 -5.73
N THR A 121 -6.87 1.30 -6.42
CA THR A 121 -7.93 2.21 -6.04
C THR A 121 -8.54 1.79 -4.70
N ASP A 122 -8.34 2.61 -3.69
CA ASP A 122 -9.05 2.57 -2.42
C ASP A 122 -10.03 3.76 -2.39
N LYS A 123 -11.20 3.55 -2.98
CA LYS A 123 -12.17 4.63 -3.13
C LYS A 123 -12.59 5.24 -1.79
N PRO A 124 -12.91 4.46 -0.74
CA PRO A 124 -13.28 5.04 0.56
C PRO A 124 -12.18 5.91 1.16
N MET A 125 -10.93 5.48 1.13
CA MET A 125 -9.78 6.26 1.62
C MET A 125 -9.60 7.55 0.81
N MET A 126 -9.73 7.48 -0.53
CA MET A 126 -9.60 8.65 -1.40
C MET A 126 -10.77 9.61 -1.25
N ASP A 127 -11.98 9.14 -0.95
CA ASP A 127 -13.12 10.00 -0.65
C ASP A 127 -12.93 10.72 0.71
N ALA A 128 -12.37 10.04 1.71
CA ALA A 128 -11.96 10.66 2.97
C ALA A 128 -10.88 11.74 2.75
N LEU A 129 -9.87 11.47 1.90
CA LEU A 129 -8.86 12.47 1.55
C LEU A 129 -9.48 13.69 0.84
N ARG A 130 -10.42 13.50 -0.09
CA ARG A 130 -11.13 14.61 -0.75
C ARG A 130 -11.89 15.48 0.23
N LEU A 131 -12.51 14.85 1.21
CA LEU A 131 -13.22 15.57 2.27
C LEU A 131 -12.24 16.37 3.15
N GLU A 132 -11.08 15.77 3.47
CA GLU A 132 -10.02 16.42 4.25
C GLU A 132 -9.41 17.60 3.49
N ILE A 133 -9.15 17.47 2.18
CA ILE A 133 -8.69 18.57 1.32
C ILE A 133 -9.64 19.78 1.39
N ARG A 134 -10.95 19.56 1.42
CA ARG A 134 -11.95 20.64 1.50
C ARG A 134 -12.08 21.23 2.90
N ARG A 135 -12.01 20.41 3.94
CA ARG A 135 -12.22 20.84 5.33
C ARG A 135 -10.97 21.42 5.98
N HIS A 136 -9.82 20.81 5.70
CA HIS A 136 -8.55 21.11 6.35
C HIS A 136 -7.39 21.18 5.35
N PRO A 137 -7.45 22.03 4.30
CA PRO A 137 -6.46 22.07 3.23
C PRO A 137 -5.03 22.30 3.75
N ASP A 138 -4.86 23.10 4.80
CA ASP A 138 -3.53 23.39 5.36
C ASP A 138 -2.91 22.19 6.07
N GLU A 139 -3.71 21.27 6.62
CA GLU A 139 -3.18 19.99 7.13
C GLU A 139 -2.65 19.12 5.99
N VAL A 140 -3.41 19.05 4.90
CA VAL A 140 -2.98 18.28 3.71
C VAL A 140 -1.70 18.88 3.12
N ARG A 141 -1.61 20.21 2.99
CA ARG A 141 -0.38 20.90 2.54
C ARG A 141 0.82 20.56 3.42
N ARG A 142 0.67 20.67 4.74
CA ARG A 142 1.76 20.32 5.69
C ARG A 142 2.18 18.87 5.58
N ALA A 143 1.26 17.96 5.21
CA ALA A 143 1.60 16.56 5.02
C ALA A 143 2.36 16.28 3.71
N VAL A 144 2.09 17.04 2.66
CA VAL A 144 2.69 16.89 1.31
C VAL A 144 4.00 17.67 1.17
N MET A 145 4.09 18.86 1.75
CA MET A 145 5.22 19.78 1.61
C MET A 145 6.61 19.13 1.75
N PRO A 146 6.87 18.20 2.71
CA PRO A 146 8.19 17.58 2.83
C PRO A 146 8.60 16.74 1.63
N LEU A 147 7.65 16.39 0.74
CA LEU A 147 7.88 15.54 -0.42
C LEU A 147 8.10 16.33 -1.71
N GLU A 148 7.56 17.57 -1.81
CA GLU A 148 7.46 18.32 -3.08
C GLU A 148 8.79 18.56 -3.78
N ALA A 149 9.86 18.76 -3.03
CA ALA A 149 11.18 19.03 -3.62
C ALA A 149 11.89 17.78 -4.17
N ARG A 150 11.40 16.58 -3.85
CA ARG A 150 12.15 15.35 -4.08
C ARG A 150 11.31 14.21 -4.69
N PHE A 151 10.03 14.19 -4.41
CA PHE A 151 9.14 13.12 -4.84
C PHE A 151 8.15 13.62 -5.91
N THR A 152 7.92 12.78 -6.89
CA THR A 152 6.90 13.02 -7.91
C THR A 152 5.61 12.32 -7.50
N ILE A 153 4.49 13.05 -7.59
CA ILE A 153 3.17 12.45 -7.35
C ILE A 153 2.79 11.53 -8.50
N TYR A 154 2.33 10.32 -8.19
CA TYR A 154 1.81 9.38 -9.18
C TYR A 154 0.39 8.91 -8.83
N GLY A 155 -0.24 8.17 -9.74
CA GLY A 155 -1.57 7.60 -9.63
C GLY A 155 -2.44 8.00 -10.82
N GLU A 156 -3.49 7.24 -11.06
CA GLU A 156 -4.43 7.54 -12.14
C GLU A 156 -5.43 8.61 -11.75
N ASP A 157 -5.76 9.49 -12.68
CA ASP A 157 -6.80 10.49 -12.51
C ASP A 157 -8.18 9.92 -12.90
N TYR A 158 -9.22 10.40 -12.25
CA TYR A 158 -10.57 10.21 -12.75
C TYR A 158 -10.76 11.04 -14.02
N LYS A 159 -11.20 10.40 -15.09
CA LYS A 159 -11.49 11.09 -16.37
C LYS A 159 -12.60 12.15 -16.26
N LYS A 160 -13.55 11.92 -15.35
CA LYS A 160 -14.69 12.80 -15.12
C LYS A 160 -14.97 12.84 -13.62
N ILE A 161 -14.38 13.80 -12.94
CA ILE A 161 -14.68 14.12 -11.55
C ILE A 161 -14.99 15.62 -11.46
N ALA A 162 -16.09 15.95 -10.81
CA ALA A 162 -16.37 17.34 -10.50
C ALA A 162 -15.43 17.80 -9.38
N VAL A 163 -14.67 18.85 -9.63
CA VAL A 163 -13.82 19.49 -8.61
C VAL A 163 -14.58 20.69 -8.08
N PRO A 164 -15.03 20.67 -6.81
CA PRO A 164 -15.72 21.80 -6.20
C PRO A 164 -14.86 23.06 -6.20
N ALA A 165 -15.52 24.23 -6.23
CA ALA A 165 -14.82 25.52 -6.28
C ALA A 165 -14.01 25.84 -5.00
N ASP A 166 -14.35 25.19 -3.89
CA ASP A 166 -13.64 25.31 -2.60
C ASP A 166 -12.38 24.45 -2.50
N VAL A 167 -12.05 23.64 -3.52
CA VAL A 167 -10.79 22.89 -3.58
C VAL A 167 -9.66 23.81 -4.01
N PRO A 168 -8.61 24.00 -3.17
CA PRO A 168 -7.47 24.82 -3.52
C PRO A 168 -6.74 24.31 -4.77
N GLU A 169 -6.22 25.25 -5.59
CA GLU A 169 -5.59 24.93 -6.88
C GLU A 169 -4.41 23.97 -6.75
N ASP A 170 -3.57 24.20 -5.75
CA ASP A 170 -2.38 23.40 -5.44
C ASP A 170 -2.71 21.96 -4.98
N LEU A 171 -3.91 21.71 -4.47
CA LEU A 171 -4.37 20.38 -4.03
C LEU A 171 -5.23 19.65 -5.08
N LYS A 172 -5.60 20.31 -6.19
CA LYS A 172 -6.34 19.65 -7.28
C LYS A 172 -5.65 18.39 -7.83
N PRO A 173 -4.32 18.37 -8.01
CA PRO A 173 -3.63 17.15 -8.46
C PRO A 173 -3.85 15.94 -7.55
N LEU A 174 -4.00 16.14 -6.23
CA LEU A 174 -4.37 15.10 -5.27
C LEU A 174 -5.85 14.74 -5.34
N TYR A 175 -6.70 15.75 -5.47
CA TYR A 175 -8.15 15.59 -5.45
C TYR A 175 -8.67 14.70 -6.56
N VAL A 176 -8.11 14.80 -7.77
CA VAL A 176 -8.56 14.07 -8.95
C VAL A 176 -8.09 12.62 -9.03
N LYS A 177 -7.19 12.19 -8.16
CA LYS A 177 -6.60 10.84 -8.19
C LYS A 177 -7.60 9.75 -7.78
N LYS A 178 -7.52 8.58 -8.44
CA LYS A 178 -8.19 7.32 -8.01
C LYS A 178 -7.44 6.66 -6.86
N TYR A 179 -6.13 6.71 -6.91
CA TYR A 179 -5.18 6.34 -5.89
C TYR A 179 -3.96 7.24 -6.02
N VAL A 180 -3.19 7.39 -4.97
CA VAL A 180 -2.07 8.32 -4.92
C VAL A 180 -0.83 7.67 -4.32
N GLY A 181 0.31 8.08 -4.82
CA GLY A 181 1.59 7.85 -4.21
C GLY A 181 2.58 8.94 -4.59
N PHE A 182 3.72 8.88 -3.96
CA PHE A 182 4.85 9.77 -4.14
C PHE A 182 6.07 8.90 -4.35
N GLU A 183 6.77 9.11 -5.46
CA GLU A 183 7.94 8.32 -5.83
C GLU A 183 9.15 9.19 -6.12
N HIS A 184 10.30 8.66 -5.81
CA HIS A 184 11.59 9.17 -6.21
C HIS A 184 12.30 8.11 -7.04
N ASN A 185 12.82 8.53 -8.19
CA ASN A 185 13.68 7.68 -9.03
C ASN A 185 15.13 8.08 -8.77
N GLY A 186 15.96 7.09 -8.47
CA GLY A 186 17.34 7.31 -8.07
C GLY A 186 18.15 8.08 -9.12
N THR A 187 18.84 9.12 -8.68
CA THR A 187 19.77 9.92 -9.49
C THR A 187 21.07 9.15 -9.77
N GLN A 188 21.89 9.66 -10.69
CA GLN A 188 23.20 9.06 -10.95
C GLN A 188 24.11 9.04 -9.71
N GLU A 189 24.01 10.05 -8.87
CA GLU A 189 24.73 10.11 -7.59
C GLU A 189 24.25 9.00 -6.64
N GLU A 190 22.95 8.82 -6.50
CA GLU A 190 22.35 7.80 -5.64
C GLU A 190 22.64 6.38 -6.13
N TRP A 191 22.76 6.17 -7.43
CA TRP A 191 23.28 4.91 -7.98
C TRP A 191 24.70 4.62 -7.50
N THR A 192 25.54 5.65 -7.37
CA THR A 192 26.89 5.49 -6.80
C THR A 192 26.81 5.20 -5.30
N LEU A 193 25.91 5.86 -4.56
CA LEU A 193 25.70 5.63 -3.14
C LEU A 193 25.15 4.23 -2.84
N LEU A 194 24.47 3.57 -3.78
CA LEU A 194 23.97 2.21 -3.64
C LEU A 194 25.07 1.22 -3.21
N HIS A 195 26.31 1.51 -3.59
CA HIS A 195 27.48 0.69 -3.28
C HIS A 195 28.11 1.01 -1.91
N THR A 196 27.52 1.88 -1.12
CA THR A 196 28.08 2.38 0.14
C THR A 196 27.02 2.39 1.25
N HIS A 197 27.49 2.50 2.50
CA HIS A 197 26.61 2.72 3.65
C HIS A 197 25.73 3.98 3.53
N ALA A 198 26.20 5.02 2.84
CA ALA A 198 25.48 6.29 2.70
C ALA A 198 24.08 6.14 2.06
N MET A 199 23.81 5.06 1.34
CA MET A 199 22.45 4.77 0.85
C MET A 199 21.45 4.59 2.00
N ALA A 200 21.85 3.99 3.12
CA ALA A 200 20.97 3.85 4.29
C ALA A 200 20.62 5.21 4.90
N ASP A 201 21.57 6.16 4.92
CA ASP A 201 21.34 7.52 5.40
C ASP A 201 20.34 8.26 4.51
N VAL A 202 20.51 8.19 3.18
CA VAL A 202 19.58 8.78 2.20
C VAL A 202 18.16 8.24 2.39
N ILE A 203 18.01 6.92 2.52
CA ILE A 203 16.69 6.30 2.71
C ILE A 203 16.09 6.73 4.04
N THR A 204 16.88 6.78 5.13
CA THR A 204 16.42 7.20 6.45
C THR A 204 15.89 8.62 6.43
N GLU A 205 16.57 9.55 5.77
CA GLU A 205 16.10 10.92 5.60
C GLU A 205 14.78 10.98 4.83
N ASP A 206 14.68 10.26 3.73
CA ASP A 206 13.48 10.25 2.89
C ASP A 206 12.29 9.52 3.55
N LEU A 207 12.52 8.48 4.33
CA LEU A 207 11.49 7.89 5.20
C LEU A 207 10.94 8.94 6.18
N SER A 208 11.80 9.77 6.76
CA SER A 208 11.37 10.86 7.64
C SER A 208 10.50 11.89 6.90
N ARG A 209 10.81 12.21 5.65
CA ARG A 209 9.99 13.09 4.78
C ARG A 209 8.61 12.50 4.51
N MET A 210 8.51 11.18 4.35
CA MET A 210 7.24 10.48 4.10
C MET A 210 6.34 10.37 5.35
N ALA A 211 6.86 10.63 6.55
CA ALA A 211 6.15 10.39 7.80
C ALA A 211 4.81 11.14 7.91
N SER A 212 4.76 12.39 7.47
CA SER A 212 3.54 13.22 7.57
C SER A 212 2.43 12.74 6.65
N ILE A 213 2.76 12.44 5.38
CA ILE A 213 1.76 11.92 4.44
C ILE A 213 1.33 10.51 4.81
N HIS A 214 2.25 9.66 5.30
CA HIS A 214 1.90 8.32 5.77
C HIS A 214 0.84 8.40 6.91
N ARG A 215 1.06 9.25 7.91
CA ARG A 215 0.11 9.44 9.03
C ARG A 215 -1.23 10.00 8.54
N LEU A 216 -1.23 10.95 7.61
CA LEU A 216 -2.45 11.49 7.01
C LEU A 216 -3.23 10.38 6.32
N MET A 217 -2.62 9.61 5.42
CA MET A 217 -3.30 8.57 4.67
C MET A 217 -3.81 7.42 5.56
N ARG A 218 -3.07 7.10 6.63
CA ARG A 218 -3.55 6.13 7.64
C ARG A 218 -4.79 6.64 8.38
N ARG A 219 -4.83 7.92 8.74
CA ARG A 219 -6.02 8.53 9.34
C ARG A 219 -7.21 8.48 8.37
N MET A 220 -7.00 8.80 7.08
CA MET A 220 -8.04 8.73 6.06
C MET A 220 -8.60 7.31 5.92
N ARG A 221 -7.75 6.31 5.91
CA ARG A 221 -8.17 4.91 5.87
C ARG A 221 -8.98 4.51 7.10
N THR A 222 -8.51 4.85 8.30
CA THR A 222 -9.23 4.56 9.55
C THR A 222 -10.61 5.22 9.57
N GLN A 223 -10.73 6.47 9.14
CA GLN A 223 -12.00 7.18 9.02
C GLN A 223 -12.95 6.49 8.03
N ALA A 224 -12.43 6.05 6.89
CA ALA A 224 -13.22 5.32 5.89
C ALA A 224 -13.71 3.96 6.42
N GLU A 225 -12.87 3.23 7.14
CA GLU A 225 -13.24 1.96 7.76
C GLU A 225 -14.32 2.15 8.85
N GLN A 226 -14.20 3.18 9.69
CA GLN A 226 -15.19 3.53 10.69
C GLN A 226 -16.54 3.90 10.06
N ALA A 227 -16.54 4.76 9.05
CA ALA A 227 -17.75 5.14 8.33
C ALA A 227 -18.43 3.93 7.66
N ALA A 228 -17.65 3.00 7.11
CA ALA A 228 -18.20 1.77 6.54
C ALA A 228 -18.85 0.87 7.61
N GLN A 229 -18.24 0.75 8.80
CA GLN A 229 -18.79 -0.02 9.91
C GLN A 229 -20.08 0.61 10.46
N GLU A 230 -20.13 1.92 10.59
CA GLU A 230 -21.33 2.66 11.00
C GLU A 230 -22.47 2.44 10.01
N ALA A 231 -22.21 2.57 8.71
CA ALA A 231 -23.22 2.34 7.67
C ALA A 231 -23.75 0.89 7.65
N VAL A 232 -22.93 -0.09 8.00
CA VAL A 232 -23.39 -1.49 8.15
C VAL A 232 -24.31 -1.62 9.37
N ARG A 233 -23.95 -1.05 10.51
CA ARG A 233 -24.78 -1.08 11.72
C ARG A 233 -26.14 -0.43 11.52
N GLU A 234 -26.15 0.75 10.91
CA GLU A 234 -27.40 1.46 10.59
C GLU A 234 -28.31 0.63 9.69
N ARG A 235 -27.75 -0.04 8.66
CA ARG A 235 -28.53 -0.94 7.78
C ARG A 235 -29.10 -2.14 8.53
N GLU A 236 -28.34 -2.73 9.42
CA GLU A 236 -28.81 -3.86 10.25
C GLU A 236 -29.91 -3.42 11.21
N GLU A 237 -29.79 -2.25 11.82
CA GLU A 237 -30.84 -1.69 12.71
C GLU A 237 -32.11 -1.38 11.93
N GLN A 238 -32.00 -0.76 10.76
CA GLN A 238 -33.14 -0.51 9.87
C GLN A 238 -33.82 -1.82 9.42
N ALA A 239 -33.04 -2.82 9.06
CA ALA A 239 -33.57 -4.14 8.67
C ALA A 239 -34.31 -4.81 9.82
N ARG A 240 -33.78 -4.76 11.06
CA ARG A 240 -34.42 -5.28 12.25
C ARG A 240 -35.72 -4.54 12.59
N ALA A 241 -35.72 -3.21 12.47
CA ALA A 241 -36.92 -2.40 12.70
C ALA A 241 -38.03 -2.73 11.68
N ALA A 242 -37.69 -2.86 10.39
CA ALA A 242 -38.60 -3.25 9.32
C ALA A 242 -39.19 -4.65 9.56
N ALA A 243 -38.35 -5.64 9.93
CA ALA A 243 -38.79 -6.99 10.21
C ALA A 243 -39.77 -7.05 11.44
N SER A 244 -39.51 -6.19 12.45
CA SER A 244 -40.40 -6.08 13.62
C SER A 244 -41.76 -5.45 13.27
N GLN A 245 -41.78 -4.47 12.36
CA GLN A 245 -43.01 -3.87 11.86
C GLN A 245 -43.84 -4.87 11.02
N ASP A 246 -43.20 -5.63 10.14
CA ASP A 246 -43.87 -6.67 9.34
C ASP A 246 -44.44 -7.79 10.19
N ALA A 247 -43.78 -8.15 11.30
CA ALA A 247 -44.27 -9.15 12.25
C ALA A 247 -45.52 -8.64 13.02
N MET A 248 -45.62 -7.34 13.30
CA MET A 248 -46.79 -6.71 13.93
C MET A 248 -47.99 -6.54 12.97
N VAL A 249 -47.77 -6.49 11.68
CA VAL A 249 -48.81 -6.22 10.64
C VAL A 249 -49.45 -7.53 10.12
N LYS A 250 -48.87 -8.71 10.35
CA LYS A 250 -49.49 -9.97 9.97
C LYS A 250 -50.54 -10.35 10.98
N PRO A 251 -51.89 -10.20 10.69
CA PRO A 251 -52.91 -10.74 11.52
C PRO A 251 -52.81 -12.29 11.51
N GLU A 252 -52.81 -12.88 12.69
CA GLU A 252 -53.02 -14.31 12.87
C GLU A 252 -54.20 -14.74 11.99
N LYS A 253 -53.97 -15.51 10.94
CA LYS A 253 -55.08 -16.21 10.28
C LYS A 253 -55.58 -17.26 11.22
N LEU A 254 -56.57 -16.87 12.05
CA LEU A 254 -57.36 -17.76 12.82
C LEU A 254 -58.07 -18.71 11.85
N THR A 255 -57.58 -19.93 11.73
CA THR A 255 -58.25 -21.00 11.00
C THR A 255 -59.38 -21.46 11.89
N ILE A 256 -60.56 -20.84 11.72
CA ILE A 256 -61.77 -21.35 12.27
C ILE A 256 -62.06 -22.63 11.50
N ARG A 257 -61.77 -23.79 12.12
CA ARG A 257 -62.33 -25.07 11.69
C ARG A 257 -63.80 -25.04 12.07
N THR A 258 -64.67 -24.84 11.13
CA THR A 258 -66.09 -25.11 11.25
C THR A 258 -66.28 -26.62 11.44
N ALA A 259 -66.84 -26.99 12.63
CA ALA A 259 -67.33 -28.29 12.90
C ALA A 259 -68.70 -28.45 12.18
N GLU A 260 -68.63 -28.99 10.94
CA GLU A 260 -69.79 -29.58 10.27
C GLU A 260 -69.24 -30.67 9.37
N GLU A 261 -69.35 -31.91 9.87
CA GLU A 261 -69.52 -33.13 9.07
C GLU A 261 -69.43 -34.33 10.02
N PHE A 262 -70.51 -34.49 10.87
CA PHE A 262 -70.94 -35.77 11.40
C PHE A 262 -72.41 -35.85 11.08
N GLU A 263 -72.76 -36.53 10.01
CA GLU A 263 -74.03 -37.16 9.81
C GLU A 263 -73.86 -38.39 8.94
N PHE A 264 -74.20 -39.57 9.58
CA PHE A 264 -74.58 -40.88 9.09
C PHE A 264 -73.58 -41.71 8.28
#